data_d86220ffc8a93bc8ac6586fb935e7709
#
_entry.id   d86220ffc8a93bc8ac6586fb935e7709
#
_cell.length_a   1.000
_cell.length_b   1.000
_cell.length_c   1.000
_cell.angle_alpha   90.00
_cell.angle_beta   90.00
_cell.angle_gamma   90.00
#
_symmetry.space_group_name_H-M   'P 1'
#
loop_
_entity.id
_entity.type
_entity.pdbx_description
1 polymer ?
#
loop_
_entity_poly.entity_id
_entity_poly.type
_entity_poly.pdbx_seq_one_letter_code
_entity_poly.pdbx_strand_id
1 'polypeptide(L)'
;TAIGLGIFAFLGWGTPMFLIVAGLVLLGLGFAFFSSPNTNAIMGSVPSRYYGAASGAVGTMRVLGQMTSMAVITIVFAALLGGGQITRERYDAFLSAARICFSISSLLCFTGVFFSWFRGSLHTRKNETVSREGEPGEP
;
A
#
# COMPACT_ATOMS: atom_id res chain seq x y z
N THR A 1 3.69 -0.11 -7.10
CA THR A 1 4.15 0.27 -5.75
C THR A 1 5.06 -0.80 -5.15
N ALA A 2 4.66 -2.09 -5.05
CA ALA A 2 5.47 -3.16 -4.45
C ALA A 2 6.84 -3.33 -5.13
N ILE A 3 6.90 -3.30 -6.46
CA ILE A 3 8.16 -3.36 -7.25
C ILE A 3 9.04 -2.13 -6.95
N GLY A 4 8.44 -0.93 -6.89
CA GLY A 4 9.17 0.30 -6.53
C GLY A 4 9.79 0.23 -5.14
N LEU A 5 9.05 -0.27 -4.14
CA LEU A 5 9.57 -0.50 -2.79
C LEU A 5 10.67 -1.55 -2.77
N GLY A 6 10.56 -2.61 -3.58
CA GLY A 6 11.60 -3.64 -3.74
C GLY A 6 12.91 -3.05 -4.27
N ILE A 7 12.87 -2.13 -5.23
CA ILE A 7 14.07 -1.44 -5.72
C ILE A 7 14.74 -0.66 -4.60
N PHE A 8 13.96 0.03 -3.75
CA PHE A 8 14.50 0.77 -2.62
C PHE A 8 15.10 -0.11 -1.51
N ALA A 9 14.64 -1.37 -1.39
CA ALA A 9 15.25 -2.33 -0.46
C ALA A 9 16.68 -2.72 -0.86
N PHE A 10 17.05 -2.60 -2.14
CA PHE A 10 18.39 -2.89 -2.66
C PHE A 10 19.30 -1.66 -2.81
N LEU A 11 18.89 -0.48 -2.32
CA LEU A 11 19.73 0.72 -2.36
C LEU A 11 21.07 0.49 -1.63
N GLY A 12 22.17 0.85 -2.30
CA GLY A 12 23.53 0.73 -1.77
C GLY A 12 24.37 1.98 -2.02
N TRP A 13 25.59 1.95 -1.50
CA TRP A 13 26.61 2.92 -1.80
C TRP A 13 26.85 2.96 -3.33
N GLY A 14 26.64 4.10 -3.96
CA GLY A 14 26.85 4.24 -5.41
C GLY A 14 25.61 4.05 -6.28
N THR A 15 24.42 3.94 -5.68
CA THR A 15 23.18 3.91 -6.48
C THR A 15 23.03 5.23 -7.24
N PRO A 16 22.95 5.21 -8.59
CA PRO A 16 22.86 6.44 -9.37
C PRO A 16 21.53 7.16 -9.04
N MET A 17 21.59 8.49 -8.97
CA MET A 17 20.43 9.33 -8.64
C MET A 17 19.23 9.08 -9.57
N PHE A 18 19.51 8.72 -10.81
CA PHE A 18 18.48 8.36 -11.78
C PHE A 18 17.62 7.17 -11.30
N LEU A 19 18.22 6.17 -10.67
CA LEU A 19 17.51 4.98 -10.17
C LEU A 19 16.59 5.33 -9.00
N ILE A 20 17.02 6.27 -8.15
CA ILE A 20 16.19 6.80 -7.04
C ILE A 20 14.98 7.55 -7.62
N VAL A 21 15.20 8.44 -8.58
CA VAL A 21 14.11 9.20 -9.23
C VAL A 21 13.15 8.26 -9.97
N ALA A 22 13.67 7.31 -10.72
CA ALA A 22 12.85 6.31 -11.41
C ALA A 22 11.99 5.49 -10.42
N GLY A 23 12.57 5.07 -9.30
CA GLY A 23 11.85 4.37 -8.23
C GLY A 23 10.73 5.22 -7.62
N LEU A 24 10.98 6.52 -7.36
CA LEU A 24 9.97 7.44 -6.85
C LEU A 24 8.82 7.66 -7.84
N VAL A 25 9.14 7.82 -9.13
CA VAL A 25 8.12 7.93 -10.19
C VAL A 25 7.28 6.64 -10.26
N LEU A 26 7.91 5.48 -10.22
CA LEU A 26 7.21 4.19 -10.23
C LEU A 26 6.32 4.00 -9.00
N LEU A 27 6.78 4.43 -7.83
CA LEU A 27 5.98 4.43 -6.59
C LEU A 27 4.76 5.35 -6.72
N GLY A 28 4.97 6.58 -7.22
CA GLY A 28 3.91 7.57 -7.41
C GLY A 28 2.86 7.10 -8.40
N LEU A 29 3.27 6.58 -9.55
CA LEU A 29 2.37 6.00 -10.54
C LEU A 29 1.59 4.80 -9.96
N GLY A 30 2.28 3.86 -9.31
CA GLY A 30 1.66 2.71 -8.70
C GLY A 30 0.62 3.10 -7.64
N PHE A 31 0.89 4.12 -6.84
CA PHE A 31 -0.05 4.65 -5.86
C PHE A 31 -1.25 5.33 -6.53
N ALA A 32 -1.04 6.14 -7.57
CA ALA A 32 -2.10 6.83 -8.29
C ALA A 32 -3.08 5.84 -8.94
N PHE A 33 -2.55 4.83 -9.65
CA PHE A 33 -3.36 3.80 -10.29
C PHE A 33 -4.14 2.92 -9.30
N PHE A 34 -3.64 2.73 -8.10
CA PHE A 34 -4.34 1.95 -7.07
C PHE A 34 -5.36 2.78 -6.30
N SER A 35 -5.02 4.02 -5.95
CA SER A 35 -5.84 4.86 -5.05
C SER A 35 -7.20 5.23 -5.67
N SER A 36 -7.23 5.57 -6.95
CA SER A 36 -8.45 6.00 -7.65
C SER A 36 -9.49 4.87 -7.76
N PRO A 37 -9.21 3.70 -8.34
CA PRO A 37 -10.20 2.64 -8.45
C PRO A 37 -10.62 2.09 -7.09
N ASN A 38 -9.71 2.04 -6.12
CA ASN A 38 -10.03 1.59 -4.76
C ASN A 38 -11.03 2.53 -4.08
N THR A 39 -10.83 3.85 -4.17
CA THR A 39 -11.77 4.82 -3.63
C THR A 39 -13.14 4.73 -4.33
N ASN A 40 -13.16 4.60 -5.67
CA ASN A 40 -14.39 4.43 -6.42
C ASN A 40 -15.15 3.16 -6.03
N ALA A 41 -14.43 2.05 -5.82
CA ALA A 41 -15.05 0.79 -5.37
C ALA A 41 -15.70 0.93 -3.99
N ILE A 42 -15.05 1.63 -3.06
CA ILE A 42 -15.58 1.90 -1.72
C ILE A 42 -16.83 2.78 -1.81
N MET A 43 -16.77 3.88 -2.58
CA MET A 43 -17.90 4.79 -2.74
C MET A 43 -19.06 4.13 -3.48
N GLY A 44 -18.80 3.30 -4.49
CA GLY A 44 -19.83 2.57 -5.23
C GLY A 44 -20.54 1.48 -4.42
N SER A 45 -19.94 1.03 -3.31
CA SER A 45 -20.55 0.03 -2.41
C SER A 45 -21.51 0.62 -1.37
N VAL A 46 -21.63 1.95 -1.29
CA VAL A 46 -22.40 2.66 -0.26
C VAL A 46 -23.51 3.49 -0.91
N PRO A 47 -24.75 3.50 -0.37
CA PRO A 47 -25.79 4.39 -0.83
C PRO A 47 -25.40 5.87 -0.72
N SER A 48 -25.85 6.71 -1.65
CA SER A 48 -25.46 8.12 -1.78
C SER A 48 -25.64 8.94 -0.48
N ARG A 49 -26.64 8.63 0.31
CA ARG A 49 -26.90 9.28 1.61
C ARG A 49 -25.78 9.10 2.64
N TYR A 50 -24.92 8.10 2.46
CA TYR A 50 -23.82 7.77 3.38
C TYR A 50 -22.44 8.14 2.84
N TYR A 51 -22.35 8.80 1.68
CA TYR A 51 -21.06 9.16 1.06
C TYR A 51 -20.18 10.00 1.98
N GLY A 52 -20.75 10.92 2.77
CA GLY A 52 -19.99 11.71 3.73
C GLY A 52 -19.34 10.86 4.82
N ALA A 53 -20.11 9.93 5.39
CA ALA A 53 -19.59 9.01 6.41
C ALA A 53 -18.53 8.05 5.84
N ALA A 54 -18.75 7.49 4.65
CA ALA A 54 -17.81 6.62 3.96
C ALA A 54 -16.48 7.34 3.64
N SER A 55 -16.56 8.57 3.12
CA SER A 55 -15.40 9.40 2.84
C SER A 55 -14.61 9.73 4.11
N GLY A 56 -15.31 10.10 5.20
CA GLY A 56 -14.70 10.34 6.50
C GLY A 56 -13.99 9.09 7.05
N ALA A 57 -14.62 7.92 6.94
CA ALA A 57 -14.01 6.65 7.37
C ALA A 57 -12.75 6.33 6.57
N VAL A 58 -12.75 6.50 5.24
CA VAL A 58 -11.57 6.30 4.39
C VAL A 58 -10.45 7.27 4.79
N GLY A 59 -10.78 8.54 5.03
CA GLY A 59 -9.82 9.55 5.49
C GLY A 59 -9.19 9.18 6.82
N THR A 60 -10.01 8.78 7.80
CA THR A 60 -9.55 8.35 9.13
C THR A 60 -8.64 7.13 9.05
N MET A 61 -9.00 6.10 8.28
CA MET A 61 -8.18 4.91 8.09
C MET A 61 -6.83 5.23 7.43
N ARG A 62 -6.81 6.18 6.50
CA ARG A 62 -5.56 6.66 5.87
C ARG A 62 -4.65 7.32 6.90
N VAL A 63 -5.18 8.21 7.75
CA VAL A 63 -4.41 8.90 8.79
C VAL A 63 -3.89 7.90 9.84
N LEU A 64 -4.73 6.97 10.29
CA LEU A 64 -4.30 5.90 11.20
C LEU A 64 -3.19 5.05 10.62
N GLY A 65 -3.28 4.69 9.34
CA GLY A 65 -2.21 3.97 8.63
C GLY A 65 -0.90 4.74 8.58
N GLN A 66 -0.95 6.06 8.32
CA GLN A 66 0.22 6.92 8.33
C GLN A 66 0.87 7.00 9.72
N MET A 67 0.06 7.20 10.78
CA MET A 67 0.56 7.25 12.16
C MET A 67 1.21 5.93 12.58
N THR A 68 0.59 4.80 12.26
CA THR A 68 1.13 3.47 12.54
C THR A 68 2.45 3.25 11.81
N SER A 69 2.53 3.63 10.53
CA SER A 69 3.77 3.53 9.74
C SER A 69 4.90 4.36 10.34
N MET A 70 4.61 5.61 10.76
CA MET A 70 5.60 6.46 11.44
C MET A 70 6.09 5.85 12.75
N ALA A 71 5.19 5.26 13.55
CA ALA A 71 5.56 4.59 14.80
C ALA A 71 6.51 3.42 14.52
N VAL A 72 6.22 2.57 13.54
CA VAL A 72 7.07 1.44 13.15
C VAL A 72 8.45 1.92 12.70
N ILE A 73 8.50 2.93 11.83
CA ILE A 73 9.76 3.51 11.37
C ILE A 73 10.58 4.04 12.55
N THR A 74 9.95 4.79 13.45
CA THR A 74 10.61 5.36 14.63
C THR A 74 11.21 4.26 15.53
N ILE A 75 10.46 3.17 15.77
CA ILE A 75 10.94 2.04 16.57
C ILE A 75 12.15 1.36 15.90
N VAL A 76 12.08 1.10 14.60
CA VAL A 76 13.18 0.48 13.84
C VAL A 76 14.43 1.36 13.89
N PHE A 77 14.28 2.67 13.68
CA PHE A 77 15.40 3.60 13.75
C PHE A 77 15.97 3.73 15.18
N ALA A 78 15.11 3.80 16.20
CA ALA A 78 15.55 3.85 17.59
C ALA A 78 16.33 2.59 17.97
N ALA A 79 15.87 1.41 17.56
CA ALA A 79 16.53 0.13 17.84
C ALA A 79 17.91 0.00 17.16
N LEU A 80 18.04 0.51 15.93
CA LEU A 80 19.27 0.36 15.14
C LEU A 80 20.27 1.51 15.33
N LEU A 81 19.79 2.74 15.56
CA LEU A 81 20.64 3.90 15.74
C LEU A 81 20.84 4.30 17.22
N GLY A 82 20.04 3.75 18.16
CA GLY A 82 20.23 3.99 19.59
C GLY A 82 20.07 5.45 20.03
N GLY A 83 19.23 6.24 19.34
CA GLY A 83 18.92 7.63 19.71
C GLY A 83 20.07 8.65 19.54
N GLY A 84 21.19 8.27 18.93
CA GLY A 84 22.31 9.15 18.64
C GLY A 84 22.15 9.95 17.34
N GLN A 85 22.89 11.07 17.23
CA GLN A 85 22.93 11.85 16.00
C GLN A 85 23.50 11.02 14.84
N ILE A 86 22.96 11.25 13.62
CA ILE A 86 23.43 10.59 12.39
C ILE A 86 24.80 11.16 12.03
N THR A 87 25.86 10.46 12.48
CA THR A 87 27.26 10.79 12.15
C THR A 87 27.67 9.93 10.94
N ARG A 88 28.70 10.36 10.19
CA ARG A 88 29.21 9.62 9.02
C ARG A 88 29.55 8.15 9.33
N GLU A 89 29.99 7.85 10.54
CA GLU A 89 30.31 6.50 11.02
C GLU A 89 29.07 5.60 11.20
N ARG A 90 27.87 6.20 11.31
CA ARG A 90 26.59 5.47 11.45
C ARG A 90 25.77 5.38 10.17
N TYR A 91 26.35 5.80 9.05
CA TYR A 91 25.65 5.80 7.77
C TYR A 91 25.24 4.39 7.32
N ASP A 92 26.06 3.38 7.62
CA ASP A 92 25.76 1.99 7.34
C ASP A 92 24.56 1.47 8.16
N ALA A 93 24.46 1.88 9.42
CA ALA A 93 23.31 1.55 10.26
C ALA A 93 22.02 2.22 9.75
N PHE A 94 22.13 3.47 9.28
CA PHE A 94 21.01 4.17 8.66
C PHE A 94 20.52 3.48 7.38
N LEU A 95 21.45 3.11 6.48
CA LEU A 95 21.11 2.38 5.25
C LEU A 95 20.49 1.01 5.57
N SER A 96 20.99 0.32 6.57
CA SER A 96 20.44 -0.96 7.02
C SER A 96 19.02 -0.79 7.57
N ALA A 97 18.78 0.23 8.40
CA ALA A 97 17.45 0.56 8.90
C ALA A 97 16.46 0.88 7.76
N ALA A 98 16.88 1.70 6.81
CA ALA A 98 16.07 2.05 5.65
C ALA A 98 15.73 0.81 4.81
N ARG A 99 16.71 -0.06 4.53
CA ARG A 99 16.49 -1.32 3.80
C ARG A 99 15.49 -2.22 4.51
N ILE A 100 15.58 -2.36 5.82
CA ILE A 100 14.65 -3.17 6.62
C ILE A 100 13.24 -2.59 6.51
N CYS A 101 13.07 -1.28 6.67
CA CYS A 101 11.77 -0.62 6.52
C CYS A 101 11.18 -0.82 5.12
N PHE A 102 11.97 -0.64 4.06
CA PHE A 102 11.51 -0.85 2.68
C PHE A 102 11.18 -2.32 2.41
N SER A 103 11.96 -3.26 2.93
CA SER A 103 11.71 -4.70 2.79
C SER A 103 10.40 -5.11 3.48
N ILE A 104 10.16 -4.64 4.71
CA ILE A 104 8.91 -4.88 5.43
C ILE A 104 7.72 -4.30 4.66
N SER A 105 7.84 -3.06 4.18
CA SER A 105 6.78 -2.40 3.41
C SER A 105 6.49 -3.12 2.10
N SER A 106 7.53 -3.57 1.40
CA SER A 106 7.40 -4.36 0.16
C SER A 106 6.67 -5.68 0.43
N LEU A 107 7.06 -6.40 1.48
CA LEU A 107 6.43 -7.66 1.87
C LEU A 107 4.94 -7.47 2.22
N LEU A 108 4.61 -6.42 2.96
CA LEU A 108 3.22 -6.08 3.29
C LEU A 108 2.41 -5.75 2.03
N CYS A 109 2.99 -5.01 1.07
CA CYS A 109 2.34 -4.73 -0.20
C CYS A 109 2.08 -6.01 -1.01
N PHE A 110 3.05 -6.92 -1.11
CA PHE A 110 2.87 -8.21 -1.79
C PHE A 110 1.78 -9.04 -1.12
N THR A 111 1.78 -9.11 0.21
CA THR A 111 0.74 -9.80 0.97
C THR A 111 -0.65 -9.19 0.69
N GLY A 112 -0.76 -7.87 0.66
CA GLY A 112 -1.99 -7.17 0.32
C GLY A 112 -2.50 -7.49 -1.09
N VAL A 113 -1.60 -7.52 -2.08
CA VAL A 113 -1.93 -7.90 -3.48
C VAL A 113 -2.41 -9.35 -3.53
N PHE A 114 -1.72 -10.26 -2.84
CA PHE A 114 -2.09 -11.67 -2.79
C PHE A 114 -3.50 -11.88 -2.22
N PHE A 115 -3.81 -11.26 -1.07
CA PHE A 115 -5.15 -11.33 -0.48
C PHE A 115 -6.22 -10.66 -1.36
N SER A 116 -5.88 -9.57 -2.03
CA SER A 116 -6.80 -8.89 -2.96
C SER A 116 -7.15 -9.76 -4.15
N TRP A 117 -6.20 -10.53 -4.66
CA TRP A 117 -6.43 -11.48 -5.76
C TRP A 117 -7.42 -12.57 -5.37
N PHE A 118 -7.26 -13.17 -4.18
CA PHE A 118 -8.18 -14.19 -3.69
C PHE A 118 -9.61 -13.65 -3.49
N ARG A 119 -9.75 -12.40 -3.05
CA ARG A 119 -11.04 -11.76 -2.82
C ARG A 119 -11.79 -11.43 -4.10
N GLY A 120 -11.09 -11.10 -5.18
CA GLY A 120 -11.69 -10.78 -6.48
C GLY A 120 -12.46 -11.94 -7.13
N SER A 121 -12.04 -13.18 -6.85
CA SER A 121 -12.65 -14.39 -7.41
C SER A 121 -14.04 -14.74 -6.85
N LEU A 122 -14.42 -14.22 -5.69
CA LEU A 122 -15.68 -14.58 -5.01
C LEU A 122 -16.87 -13.71 -5.46
N HIS A 123 -16.62 -12.52 -6.02
CA HIS A 123 -17.71 -11.60 -6.40
C HIS A 123 -18.34 -11.92 -7.76
N THR A 124 -17.57 -12.50 -8.68
CA THR A 124 -18.06 -12.85 -10.03
C THR A 124 -19.09 -13.97 -9.97
N ARG A 125 -18.97 -14.90 -9.03
CA ARG A 125 -19.88 -16.06 -8.92
C ARG A 125 -21.28 -15.70 -8.42
N LYS A 126 -21.42 -14.62 -7.64
CA LYS A 126 -22.72 -14.22 -7.07
C LYS A 126 -23.63 -13.54 -8.10
N ASN A 127 -23.07 -12.85 -9.09
CA ASN A 127 -23.86 -12.17 -10.12
C ASN A 127 -24.42 -13.14 -11.17
N GLU A 128 -23.74 -14.27 -11.44
CA GLU A 128 -24.24 -15.28 -12.38
C GLU A 128 -25.44 -16.06 -11.84
N THR A 129 -25.51 -16.30 -10.53
CA THR A 129 -26.65 -16.99 -9.92
C THR A 129 -27.91 -16.12 -9.88
N VAL A 130 -27.75 -14.81 -9.61
CA VAL A 130 -28.89 -13.88 -9.59
C VAL A 130 -29.45 -13.62 -10.99
N SER A 131 -28.61 -13.61 -12.04
CA SER A 131 -29.07 -13.48 -13.43
C SER A 131 -29.84 -14.71 -13.93
N ARG A 132 -29.56 -15.91 -13.40
CA ARG A 132 -30.26 -17.15 -13.81
C ARG A 132 -31.59 -17.35 -13.09
N GLU A 133 -31.75 -16.76 -11.91
CA GLU A 133 -33.04 -16.86 -11.16
C GLU A 133 -34.05 -15.77 -11.56
N GLY A 134 -33.63 -14.74 -12.32
CA GLY A 134 -34.45 -13.62 -12.77
C GLY A 134 -35.09 -13.79 -14.16
N GLU A 135 -34.90 -14.90 -14.85
CA GLU A 135 -35.51 -15.15 -16.15
C GLU A 135 -36.89 -15.82 -15.93
N PRO A 136 -38.01 -15.05 -16.05
CA PRO A 136 -39.33 -15.65 -16.01
C PRO A 136 -39.48 -16.49 -17.28
N GLY A 137 -39.69 -17.80 -17.08
CA GLY A 137 -40.00 -18.71 -18.17
C GLY A 137 -41.21 -18.17 -18.97
N GLU A 138 -40.95 -17.77 -20.19
CA GLU A 138 -42.02 -17.49 -21.13
C GLU A 138 -42.78 -18.76 -21.45
N PRO A 139 -44.13 -18.68 -21.53
CA PRO A 139 -45.01 -19.81 -21.88
C PRO A 139 -44.93 -20.17 -23.37
#